data_e0ce7f14229daf56d85075281f1aeafb
#
_entry.id   e0ce7f14229daf56d85075281f1aeafb
#
_cell.length_a   1.000
_cell.length_b   1.000
_cell.length_c   1.000
_cell.angle_alpha   90.00
_cell.angle_beta   90.00
_cell.angle_gamma   90.00
#
_symmetry.space_group_name_H-M   'P 1'
#
loop_
_entity.id
_entity.type
_entity.pdbx_description
1 polymer ?
#
loop_
_entity_poly.entity_id
_entity_poly.type
_entity_poly.pdbx_seq_one_letter_code
_entity_poly.pdbx_strand_id
1 'polypeptide(L)'
;MSGNVGRPRKHSPRRRGNSAREEILDASSELFTTQGFATTSTHQIADAVGIRQASLYYHFPSKTEIFLALLNSTIEPSLELADELVDSDAEPEQRLWSLVAAESRLLLTSGWNVGLLYQLPVANSPEFSEYHSSRERLQSHFRTTAAAIVGDADPRIELPFHIALSVIEMLWQSPGW
;
A
#
# COMPACT_ATOMS: atom_id res chain seq x y z
N MET A 1 -33.87 -16.62 -8.17
CA MET A 1 -33.02 -16.06 -9.23
C MET A 1 -31.60 -16.55 -8.98
N SER A 2 -31.14 -17.47 -9.82
CA SER A 2 -29.89 -18.20 -9.64
C SER A 2 -28.72 -17.31 -10.04
N GLY A 3 -27.86 -16.94 -9.09
CA GLY A 3 -26.63 -16.22 -9.35
C GLY A 3 -25.68 -17.06 -10.17
N ASN A 4 -25.18 -16.49 -11.26
CA ASN A 4 -24.23 -17.11 -12.18
C ASN A 4 -22.88 -17.32 -11.46
N VAL A 5 -22.70 -18.46 -10.83
CA VAL A 5 -21.44 -18.89 -10.25
C VAL A 5 -20.48 -19.14 -11.40
N GLY A 6 -19.48 -18.27 -11.58
CA GLY A 6 -18.44 -18.43 -12.58
C GLY A 6 -17.77 -19.81 -12.44
N ARG A 7 -17.43 -20.42 -13.59
CA ARG A 7 -16.82 -21.75 -13.69
C ARG A 7 -15.60 -21.85 -12.75
N PRO A 8 -15.54 -22.85 -11.86
CA PRO A 8 -14.40 -23.02 -10.94
C PRO A 8 -13.08 -23.07 -11.70
N ARG A 9 -12.04 -22.41 -11.20
CA ARG A 9 -10.67 -22.48 -11.74
C ARG A 9 -10.19 -23.94 -11.69
N LYS A 10 -9.59 -24.41 -12.80
CA LYS A 10 -9.02 -25.77 -12.90
C LYS A 10 -7.68 -25.98 -12.16
N HIS A 11 -7.09 -24.92 -11.65
CA HIS A 11 -5.78 -24.95 -10.97
C HIS A 11 -5.82 -24.19 -9.65
N SER A 12 -5.01 -24.66 -8.68
CA SER A 12 -4.76 -23.97 -7.42
C SER A 12 -4.25 -22.54 -7.65
N PRO A 13 -4.55 -21.58 -6.74
CA PRO A 13 -4.02 -20.23 -6.82
C PRO A 13 -2.49 -20.25 -6.98
N ARG A 14 -1.97 -19.54 -7.98
CA ARG A 14 -0.52 -19.40 -8.22
C ARG A 14 0.09 -18.24 -7.42
N ARG A 15 -0.76 -17.41 -6.83
CA ARG A 15 -0.42 -16.17 -6.17
C ARG A 15 -1.09 -16.08 -4.80
N ARG A 16 -0.57 -15.19 -3.95
CA ARG A 16 -1.20 -14.84 -2.67
C ARG A 16 -2.51 -14.10 -2.97
N GLY A 17 -3.54 -14.39 -2.19
CA GLY A 17 -4.86 -13.78 -2.31
C GLY A 17 -6.00 -14.80 -2.34
N ASN A 18 -7.17 -14.35 -1.89
CA ASN A 18 -8.40 -15.13 -1.84
C ASN A 18 -9.34 -14.81 -3.02
N SER A 19 -8.97 -13.82 -3.84
CA SER A 19 -9.72 -13.36 -5.00
C SER A 19 -8.79 -13.09 -6.19
N ALA A 20 -9.36 -13.10 -7.40
CA ALA A 20 -8.62 -12.77 -8.61
C ALA A 20 -8.04 -11.34 -8.56
N ARG A 21 -8.75 -10.41 -7.90
CA ARG A 21 -8.30 -9.03 -7.72
C ARG A 21 -7.06 -8.97 -6.84
N GLU A 22 -7.01 -9.70 -5.74
CA GLU A 22 -5.86 -9.77 -4.84
C GLU A 22 -4.67 -10.46 -5.50
N GLU A 23 -4.88 -11.54 -6.28
CA GLU A 23 -3.81 -12.20 -7.04
C GLU A 23 -3.20 -11.28 -8.11
N ILE A 24 -4.03 -10.41 -8.75
CA ILE A 24 -3.54 -9.39 -9.69
C ILE A 24 -2.69 -8.36 -8.96
N LEU A 25 -3.10 -7.89 -7.79
CA LEU A 25 -2.33 -6.94 -6.98
C LEU A 25 -1.01 -7.55 -6.50
N ASP A 26 -1.01 -8.80 -6.03
CA ASP A 26 0.21 -9.52 -5.63
C ASP A 26 1.21 -9.64 -6.80
N ALA A 27 0.75 -10.10 -7.96
CA ALA A 27 1.59 -10.19 -9.15
C ALA A 27 2.12 -8.82 -9.61
N SER A 28 1.28 -7.80 -9.54
CA SER A 28 1.65 -6.45 -9.96
C SER A 28 2.64 -5.80 -9.00
N SER A 29 2.48 -6.00 -7.69
CA SER A 29 3.44 -5.48 -6.71
C SER A 29 4.82 -6.09 -6.90
N GLU A 30 4.91 -7.41 -7.15
CA GLU A 30 6.17 -8.07 -7.51
C GLU A 30 6.80 -7.44 -8.75
N LEU A 31 6.04 -7.39 -9.86
CA LEU A 31 6.56 -6.93 -11.13
C LEU A 31 6.95 -5.43 -11.10
N PHE A 32 6.15 -4.58 -10.46
CA PHE A 32 6.47 -3.16 -10.35
C PHE A 32 7.68 -2.88 -9.46
N THR A 33 7.86 -3.63 -8.39
CA THR A 33 9.01 -3.45 -7.48
C THR A 33 10.30 -4.07 -8.01
N THR A 34 10.22 -5.12 -8.86
CA THR A 34 11.40 -5.79 -9.41
C THR A 34 11.81 -5.31 -10.80
N GLN A 35 10.85 -4.99 -11.66
CA GLN A 35 11.10 -4.58 -13.06
C GLN A 35 10.78 -3.11 -13.32
N GLY A 36 10.00 -2.47 -12.45
CA GLY A 36 9.52 -1.12 -12.61
C GLY A 36 8.18 -1.03 -13.36
N PHE A 37 7.46 0.09 -13.12
CA PHE A 37 6.13 0.31 -13.72
C PHE A 37 6.16 0.40 -15.25
N ALA A 38 7.12 1.15 -15.82
CA ALA A 38 7.17 1.40 -17.27
C ALA A 38 7.37 0.11 -18.08
N THR A 39 8.22 -0.78 -17.60
CA THR A 39 8.62 -2.03 -18.24
C THR A 39 7.64 -3.18 -18.04
N THR A 40 6.74 -3.06 -17.06
CA THR A 40 5.71 -4.08 -16.80
C THR A 40 4.49 -3.85 -17.69
N SER A 41 4.02 -4.89 -18.36
CA SER A 41 2.79 -4.89 -19.16
C SER A 41 1.64 -5.62 -18.45
N THR A 42 0.39 -5.26 -18.79
CA THR A 42 -0.80 -5.98 -18.30
C THR A 42 -0.85 -7.44 -18.76
N HIS A 43 -0.20 -7.75 -19.89
CA HIS A 43 -0.05 -9.14 -20.37
C HIS A 43 0.84 -9.94 -19.41
N GLN A 44 2.00 -9.40 -19.02
CA GLN A 44 2.89 -10.05 -18.05
C GLN A 44 2.20 -10.27 -16.70
N ILE A 45 1.40 -9.31 -16.24
CA ILE A 45 0.62 -9.45 -15.01
C ILE A 45 -0.41 -10.58 -15.15
N ALA A 46 -1.16 -10.61 -16.25
CA ALA A 46 -2.16 -11.64 -16.51
C ALA A 46 -1.53 -13.05 -16.58
N ASP A 47 -0.38 -13.18 -17.22
CA ASP A 47 0.39 -14.42 -17.31
C ASP A 47 0.88 -14.89 -15.93
N ALA A 48 1.38 -13.96 -15.11
CA ALA A 48 1.86 -14.24 -13.76
C ALA A 48 0.75 -14.77 -12.84
N VAL A 49 -0.49 -14.31 -13.03
CA VAL A 49 -1.69 -14.79 -12.33
C VAL A 49 -2.26 -16.07 -12.96
N GLY A 50 -1.96 -16.32 -14.24
CA GLY A 50 -2.53 -17.43 -15.00
C GLY A 50 -3.96 -17.18 -15.45
N ILE A 51 -4.30 -15.92 -15.76
CA ILE A 51 -5.60 -15.50 -16.29
C ILE A 51 -5.45 -14.94 -17.71
N ARG A 52 -6.58 -14.80 -18.42
CA ARG A 52 -6.59 -14.07 -19.69
C ARG A 52 -6.51 -12.57 -19.44
N GLN A 53 -5.86 -11.82 -20.31
CA GLN A 53 -5.77 -10.36 -20.22
C GLN A 53 -7.17 -9.69 -20.18
N ALA A 54 -8.15 -10.22 -20.89
CA ALA A 54 -9.54 -9.75 -20.81
C ALA A 54 -10.13 -9.87 -19.39
N SER A 55 -9.75 -10.93 -18.65
CA SER A 55 -10.17 -11.10 -17.25
C SER A 55 -9.48 -10.09 -16.33
N LEU A 56 -8.23 -9.72 -16.61
CA LEU A 56 -7.54 -8.67 -15.88
C LEU A 56 -8.28 -7.33 -16.04
N TYR A 57 -8.62 -6.97 -17.28
CA TYR A 57 -9.35 -5.72 -17.56
C TYR A 57 -10.77 -5.66 -16.97
N TYR A 58 -11.38 -6.81 -16.67
CA TYR A 58 -12.62 -6.85 -15.90
C TYR A 58 -12.44 -6.35 -14.45
N HIS A 59 -11.27 -6.61 -13.84
CA HIS A 59 -10.95 -6.21 -12.46
C HIS A 59 -10.33 -4.81 -12.39
N PHE A 60 -9.50 -4.47 -13.37
CA PHE A 60 -8.76 -3.20 -13.42
C PHE A 60 -8.75 -2.66 -14.85
N PRO A 61 -9.40 -1.52 -15.11
CA PRO A 61 -9.49 -0.93 -16.46
C PRO A 61 -8.15 -0.59 -17.09
N SER A 62 -7.11 -0.35 -16.28
CA SER A 62 -5.78 0.02 -16.74
C SER A 62 -4.68 -0.43 -15.78
N LYS A 63 -3.42 -0.38 -16.25
CA LYS A 63 -2.23 -0.58 -15.41
C LYS A 63 -2.11 0.51 -14.33
N THR A 64 -2.54 1.73 -14.66
CA THR A 64 -2.59 2.87 -13.73
C THR A 64 -3.54 2.59 -12.56
N GLU A 65 -4.72 2.01 -12.82
CA GLU A 65 -5.68 1.63 -11.78
C GLU A 65 -5.13 0.53 -10.85
N ILE A 66 -4.35 -0.41 -11.38
CA ILE A 66 -3.66 -1.41 -10.56
C ILE A 66 -2.64 -0.72 -9.65
N PHE A 67 -1.87 0.20 -10.22
CA PHE A 67 -0.84 0.92 -9.47
C PHE A 67 -1.44 1.80 -8.39
N LEU A 68 -2.53 2.53 -8.69
CA LEU A 68 -3.27 3.33 -7.71
C LEU A 68 -3.82 2.46 -6.56
N ALA A 69 -4.41 1.30 -6.88
CA ALA A 69 -4.90 0.38 -5.86
C ALA A 69 -3.78 -0.13 -4.94
N LEU A 70 -2.58 -0.37 -5.49
CA LEU A 70 -1.41 -0.74 -4.70
C LEU A 70 -0.93 0.43 -3.83
N LEU A 71 -0.85 1.65 -4.36
CA LEU A 71 -0.49 2.83 -3.58
C LEU A 71 -1.47 3.04 -2.40
N ASN A 72 -2.77 2.98 -2.66
CA ASN A 72 -3.79 3.13 -1.63
C ASN A 72 -3.68 2.05 -0.55
N SER A 73 -3.40 0.81 -0.93
CA SER A 73 -3.24 -0.30 0.03
C SER A 73 -2.10 -0.08 1.03
N THR A 74 -1.15 0.81 0.73
CA THR A 74 -0.06 1.17 1.64
C THR A 74 -0.43 2.25 2.65
N ILE A 75 -1.59 2.89 2.51
CA ILE A 75 -1.97 4.04 3.33
C ILE A 75 -3.33 3.84 4.02
N GLU A 76 -4.32 3.29 3.29
CA GLU A 76 -5.71 3.22 3.76
C GLU A 76 -5.83 2.61 5.17
N PRO A 77 -5.19 1.47 5.51
CA PRO A 77 -5.34 0.90 6.85
C PRO A 77 -4.76 1.77 7.97
N SER A 78 -3.66 2.47 7.70
CA SER A 78 -3.05 3.38 8.68
C SER A 78 -3.84 4.67 8.82
N LEU A 79 -4.46 5.12 7.74
CA LEU A 79 -5.31 6.30 7.75
C LEU A 79 -6.64 6.06 8.48
N GLU A 80 -7.27 4.91 8.25
CA GLU A 80 -8.46 4.48 8.98
C GLU A 80 -8.19 4.43 10.50
N LEU A 81 -7.08 3.79 10.89
CA LEU A 81 -6.65 3.78 12.29
C LEU A 81 -6.39 5.19 12.84
N ALA A 82 -5.74 6.06 12.04
CA ALA A 82 -5.46 7.42 12.46
C ALA A 82 -6.74 8.22 12.74
N ASP A 83 -7.75 8.08 11.87
CA ASP A 83 -9.06 8.70 12.04
C ASP A 83 -9.77 8.17 13.30
N GLU A 84 -9.74 6.85 13.56
CA GLU A 84 -10.32 6.26 14.79
C GLU A 84 -9.61 6.76 16.06
N LEU A 85 -8.30 6.94 16.01
CA LEU A 85 -7.52 7.39 17.16
C LEU A 85 -7.78 8.87 17.52
N VAL A 86 -8.25 9.71 16.59
CA VAL A 86 -8.61 11.12 16.88
C VAL A 86 -9.69 11.18 17.95
N ASP A 87 -10.70 10.33 17.85
CA ASP A 87 -11.86 10.30 18.74
C ASP A 87 -11.66 9.40 19.97
N SER A 88 -10.46 8.81 20.13
CA SER A 88 -10.16 7.92 21.26
C SER A 88 -9.75 8.68 22.52
N ASP A 89 -10.00 8.08 23.69
CA ASP A 89 -9.52 8.58 24.99
C ASP A 89 -8.03 8.26 25.27
N ALA A 90 -7.30 7.70 24.27
CA ALA A 90 -5.91 7.33 24.42
C ALA A 90 -5.00 8.57 24.54
N GLU A 91 -3.98 8.47 25.39
CA GLU A 91 -2.96 9.50 25.52
C GLU A 91 -2.16 9.68 24.23
N PRO A 92 -1.63 10.90 23.94
CA PRO A 92 -0.88 11.17 22.71
C PRO A 92 0.25 10.17 22.42
N GLU A 93 0.96 9.73 23.45
CA GLU A 93 2.05 8.74 23.33
C GLU A 93 1.53 7.38 22.87
N GLN A 94 0.38 6.95 23.38
CA GLN A 94 -0.24 5.67 22.98
C GLN A 94 -0.75 5.74 21.55
N ARG A 95 -1.36 6.89 21.16
CA ARG A 95 -1.80 7.12 19.78
C ARG A 95 -0.61 7.10 18.82
N LEU A 96 0.47 7.80 19.14
CA LEU A 96 1.67 7.85 18.31
C LEU A 96 2.31 6.48 18.18
N TRP A 97 2.42 5.72 19.28
CA TRP A 97 2.92 4.36 19.25
C TRP A 97 2.07 3.45 18.33
N SER A 98 0.74 3.57 18.42
CA SER A 98 -0.19 2.78 17.59
C SER A 98 -0.03 3.09 16.11
N LEU A 99 0.12 4.37 15.73
CA LEU A 99 0.35 4.80 14.35
C LEU A 99 1.66 4.25 13.80
N VAL A 100 2.78 4.41 14.54
CA VAL A 100 4.10 3.89 14.11
C VAL A 100 4.08 2.38 14.00
N ALA A 101 3.46 1.69 14.95
CA ALA A 101 3.37 0.23 14.93
C ALA A 101 2.52 -0.29 13.78
N ALA A 102 1.39 0.36 13.48
CA ALA A 102 0.51 -0.02 12.38
C ALA A 102 1.19 0.16 11.03
N GLU A 103 1.79 1.32 10.77
CA GLU A 103 2.51 1.61 9.54
C GLU A 103 3.69 0.65 9.33
N SER A 104 4.52 0.48 10.35
CA SER A 104 5.65 -0.46 10.30
C SER A 104 5.17 -1.89 10.06
N ARG A 105 4.12 -2.34 10.74
CA ARG A 105 3.54 -3.67 10.56
C ARG A 105 3.01 -3.87 9.13
N LEU A 106 2.30 -2.89 8.58
CA LEU A 106 1.77 -2.93 7.22
C LEU A 106 2.90 -3.17 6.22
N LEU A 107 3.98 -2.41 6.33
CA LEU A 107 5.14 -2.54 5.46
C LEU A 107 5.87 -3.88 5.64
N LEU A 108 6.06 -4.35 6.87
CA LEU A 108 6.76 -5.60 7.18
C LEU A 108 5.96 -6.85 6.80
N THR A 109 4.63 -6.81 6.84
CA THR A 109 3.79 -7.98 6.53
C THR A 109 3.42 -8.08 5.05
N SER A 110 3.68 -7.05 4.26
CA SER A 110 3.52 -7.08 2.81
C SER A 110 4.44 -8.14 2.20
N GLY A 111 3.93 -8.94 1.26
CA GLY A 111 4.71 -9.99 0.61
C GLY A 111 5.85 -9.46 -0.27
N TRP A 112 5.76 -8.19 -0.67
CA TRP A 112 6.72 -7.44 -1.49
C TRP A 112 6.96 -6.10 -0.81
N ASN A 113 8.14 -5.50 -1.04
CA ASN A 113 8.40 -4.16 -0.51
C ASN A 113 7.56 -3.10 -1.26
N VAL A 114 6.25 -3.08 -0.96
CA VAL A 114 5.29 -2.18 -1.60
C VAL A 114 5.61 -0.71 -1.32
N GLY A 115 6.33 -0.43 -0.26
CA GLY A 115 6.82 0.91 0.06
C GLY A 115 7.73 1.51 -1.03
N LEU A 116 8.38 0.68 -1.84
CA LEU A 116 9.14 1.15 -3.00
C LEU A 116 8.25 1.78 -4.09
N LEU A 117 6.96 1.46 -4.14
CA LEU A 117 6.06 1.95 -5.19
C LEU A 117 5.96 3.48 -5.19
N TYR A 118 5.94 4.12 -4.01
CA TYR A 118 5.89 5.58 -3.97
C TYR A 118 7.25 6.28 -4.19
N GLN A 119 8.34 5.52 -4.31
CA GLN A 119 9.63 6.04 -4.75
C GLN A 119 9.76 6.00 -6.29
N LEU A 120 8.87 5.28 -6.98
CA LEU A 120 8.88 5.24 -8.45
C LEU A 120 8.47 6.61 -9.01
N PRO A 121 9.15 7.11 -10.06
CA PRO A 121 8.83 8.43 -10.66
C PRO A 121 7.37 8.57 -11.06
N VAL A 122 6.72 7.48 -11.50
CA VAL A 122 5.31 7.47 -11.88
C VAL A 122 4.39 7.82 -10.71
N ALA A 123 4.76 7.48 -9.48
CA ALA A 123 3.95 7.79 -8.30
C ALA A 123 3.75 9.30 -8.10
N ASN A 124 4.62 10.15 -8.66
CA ASN A 124 4.50 11.61 -8.59
C ASN A 124 3.60 12.19 -9.69
N SER A 125 2.97 11.36 -10.52
CA SER A 125 2.05 11.83 -11.56
C SER A 125 0.82 12.53 -10.95
N PRO A 126 0.33 13.63 -11.58
CA PRO A 126 -0.89 14.32 -11.15
C PRO A 126 -2.14 13.45 -11.12
N GLU A 127 -2.17 12.35 -11.86
CA GLU A 127 -3.28 11.37 -11.86
C GLU A 127 -3.44 10.66 -10.51
N PHE A 128 -2.45 10.71 -9.61
CA PHE A 128 -2.49 10.16 -8.27
C PHE A 128 -2.69 11.23 -7.18
N SER A 129 -3.29 12.38 -7.53
CA SER A 129 -3.50 13.51 -6.58
C SER A 129 -4.30 13.10 -5.35
N GLU A 130 -5.29 12.22 -5.49
CA GLU A 130 -6.10 11.71 -4.39
C GLU A 130 -5.27 10.89 -3.40
N TYR A 131 -4.40 10.02 -3.90
CA TYR A 131 -3.41 9.31 -3.10
C TYR A 131 -2.46 10.26 -2.36
N HIS A 132 -1.96 11.31 -3.04
CA HIS A 132 -1.09 12.30 -2.40
C HIS A 132 -1.80 13.01 -1.26
N SER A 133 -3.06 13.42 -1.45
CA SER A 133 -3.87 14.04 -0.39
C SER A 133 -4.09 13.12 0.80
N SER A 134 -4.34 11.83 0.56
CA SER A 134 -4.47 10.82 1.61
C SER A 134 -3.16 10.63 2.38
N ARG A 135 -2.03 10.61 1.67
CA ARG A 135 -0.71 10.50 2.28
C ARG A 135 -0.33 11.72 3.13
N GLU A 136 -0.63 12.92 2.64
CA GLU A 136 -0.45 14.17 3.41
C GLU A 136 -1.32 14.18 4.67
N ARG A 137 -2.56 13.69 4.57
CA ARG A 137 -3.46 13.55 5.71
C ARG A 137 -2.90 12.59 6.76
N LEU A 138 -2.39 11.43 6.36
CA LEU A 138 -1.73 10.49 7.26
C LEU A 138 -0.51 11.13 7.95
N GLN A 139 0.37 11.80 7.18
CA GLN A 139 1.51 12.52 7.74
C GLN A 139 1.08 13.60 8.75
N SER A 140 -0.03 14.31 8.47
CA SER A 140 -0.59 15.30 9.38
C SER A 140 -1.04 14.69 10.71
N HIS A 141 -1.63 13.48 10.71
CA HIS A 141 -1.98 12.78 11.95
C HIS A 141 -0.74 12.45 12.79
N PHE A 142 0.33 11.96 12.19
CA PHE A 142 1.60 11.73 12.88
C PHE A 142 2.15 13.02 13.50
N ARG A 143 2.18 14.10 12.71
CA ARG A 143 2.69 15.41 13.14
C ARG A 143 1.87 15.97 14.30
N THR A 144 0.54 16.01 14.18
CA THR A 144 -0.35 16.54 15.21
C THR A 144 -0.23 15.74 16.51
N THR A 145 -0.17 14.42 16.42
CA THR A 145 -0.02 13.55 17.59
C THR A 145 1.35 13.76 18.26
N ALA A 146 2.43 13.87 17.48
CA ALA A 146 3.76 14.17 18.01
C ALA A 146 3.83 15.57 18.64
N ALA A 147 3.20 16.57 18.03
CA ALA A 147 3.14 17.93 18.56
C ALA A 147 2.44 18.00 19.93
N ALA A 148 1.43 17.17 20.17
CA ALA A 148 0.77 17.06 21.47
C ALA A 148 1.73 16.56 22.58
N ILE A 149 2.82 15.89 22.22
CA ILE A 149 3.83 15.37 23.16
C ILE A 149 4.98 16.37 23.38
N VAL A 150 5.52 16.92 22.28
CA VAL A 150 6.76 17.73 22.35
C VAL A 150 6.55 19.21 22.10
N GLY A 151 5.34 19.63 21.69
CA GLY A 151 4.99 21.01 21.32
C GLY A 151 5.16 21.28 19.82
N ASP A 152 4.31 22.19 19.28
CA ASP A 152 4.20 22.48 17.85
C ASP A 152 5.48 23.03 17.21
N ALA A 153 6.32 23.72 17.99
CA ALA A 153 7.56 24.33 17.51
C ALA A 153 8.76 23.35 17.47
N ASP A 154 8.59 22.13 17.97
CA ASP A 154 9.68 21.16 18.05
C ASP A 154 9.87 20.46 16.69
N PRO A 155 11.08 20.52 16.06
CA PRO A 155 11.31 19.88 14.76
C PRO A 155 11.19 18.35 14.81
N ARG A 156 11.20 17.72 15.99
CA ARG A 156 11.05 16.28 16.16
C ARG A 156 9.64 15.78 15.82
N ILE A 157 8.66 16.65 15.62
CA ILE A 157 7.30 16.26 15.19
C ILE A 157 7.28 15.48 13.86
N GLU A 158 8.29 15.66 13.02
CA GLU A 158 8.40 14.94 11.74
C GLU A 158 8.99 13.53 11.88
N LEU A 159 9.74 13.24 12.96
CA LEU A 159 10.50 12.00 13.11
C LEU A 159 9.64 10.73 13.11
N PRO A 160 8.47 10.65 13.78
CA PRO A 160 7.73 9.39 13.88
C PRO A 160 7.31 8.83 12.53
N PHE A 161 6.86 9.68 11.61
CA PHE A 161 6.50 9.26 10.26
C PHE A 161 7.73 8.76 9.47
N HIS A 162 8.85 9.47 9.55
CA HIS A 162 10.08 9.05 8.89
C HIS A 162 10.65 7.75 9.47
N ILE A 163 10.56 7.55 10.78
CA ILE A 163 10.97 6.30 11.44
C ILE A 163 10.13 5.13 10.92
N ALA A 164 8.80 5.27 10.85
CA ALA A 164 7.94 4.23 10.32
C ALA A 164 8.30 3.87 8.87
N LEU A 165 8.59 4.87 8.03
CA LEU A 165 8.98 4.67 6.64
C LEU A 165 10.40 4.08 6.45
N SER A 166 11.29 4.19 7.46
CA SER A 166 12.66 3.63 7.37
C SER A 166 12.68 2.11 7.17
N VAL A 167 11.59 1.42 7.53
CA VAL A 167 11.39 -0.01 7.25
C VAL A 167 11.56 -0.34 5.76
N ILE A 168 11.17 0.57 4.86
CA ILE A 168 11.29 0.38 3.41
C ILE A 168 12.76 0.19 3.00
N GLU A 169 13.65 1.01 3.54
CA GLU A 169 15.09 0.93 3.26
C GLU A 169 15.71 -0.35 3.84
N MET A 170 15.27 -0.74 5.04
CA MET A 170 15.75 -1.99 5.67
C MET A 170 15.38 -3.21 4.83
N LEU A 171 14.17 -3.25 4.29
CA LEU A 171 13.71 -4.34 3.41
C LEU A 171 14.46 -4.35 2.07
N TRP A 172 14.91 -3.21 1.58
CA TRP A 172 15.71 -3.11 0.35
C TRP A 172 17.11 -3.73 0.51
N GLN A 173 17.73 -3.56 1.68
CA GLN A 173 19.09 -4.00 1.93
C GLN A 173 19.21 -5.50 2.29
N SER A 174 18.09 -6.19 2.48
CA SER A 174 18.06 -7.60 2.89
C SER A 174 17.60 -8.48 1.72
N PRO A 175 18.52 -9.00 0.87
CA PRO A 175 18.15 -9.92 -0.19
C PRO A 175 17.70 -11.25 0.43
N GLY A 176 16.40 -11.53 0.36
CA GLY A 176 15.83 -12.81 0.83
C GLY A 176 14.55 -12.71 1.67
N TRP A 177 13.87 -11.58 1.65
CA TRP A 177 12.52 -11.43 2.20
C TRP A 177 11.45 -11.71 1.16
#